data_d58cd687b4ac50db938b4675f5befb25
#
_entry.id   d58cd687b4ac50db938b4675f5befb25
#
_cell.length_a   1.000
_cell.length_b   1.000
_cell.length_c   1.000
_cell.angle_alpha   90.00
_cell.angle_beta   90.00
_cell.angle_gamma   90.00
#
_symmetry.space_group_name_H-M   'P 1'
#
loop_
_entity.id
_entity.type
_entity.pdbx_description
1 polymer ?
#
loop_
_entity_poly.entity_id
_entity_poly.type
_entity_poly.pdbx_seq_one_letter_code
_entity_poly.pdbx_strand_id
1 'polypeptide(L)'
;MTEPSTHPKLTPQFCFTTVALRDFIRVSRGAIDDTMVQNLNALVTPAQSGFDPASTSVRTPRASPRQIDPRSCQSFKEKVLFPSWQSRSDVLTYCAYVATSPDPDDPEIGLRAAETERNREKVVDERLDPYSGRYFPREPRTERLALLLRQERSVENIVRARTWGLVRERCDGSPDEAEEALNKWRDSKGGRSRWQSMK
;
A
#
# COMPACT_ATOMS: atom_id res chain seq x y z
N MET A 1 10.48 27.76 0.85
CA MET A 1 9.39 26.92 0.29
C MET A 1 9.71 25.49 0.70
N THR A 2 9.01 24.97 1.69
CA THR A 2 9.16 23.58 2.17
C THR A 2 8.58 22.65 1.12
N GLU A 3 9.39 21.77 0.55
CA GLU A 3 8.88 20.69 -0.30
C GLU A 3 7.81 19.88 0.45
N PRO A 4 6.66 19.60 -0.16
CA PRO A 4 5.67 18.76 0.47
C PRO A 4 6.26 17.37 0.63
N SER A 5 6.50 16.95 1.88
CA SER A 5 7.00 15.61 2.17
C SER A 5 5.98 14.60 1.65
N THR A 6 6.37 13.79 0.69
CA THR A 6 5.55 12.72 0.06
C THR A 6 5.17 11.61 1.05
N HIS A 7 5.67 11.67 2.29
CA HIS A 7 5.40 10.69 3.32
C HIS A 7 4.51 11.29 4.41
N PRO A 8 3.41 10.62 4.79
CA PRO A 8 2.60 11.06 5.92
C PRO A 8 3.42 10.99 7.22
N LYS A 9 3.09 11.88 8.16
CA LYS A 9 3.62 11.75 9.52
C LYS A 9 3.02 10.50 10.15
N LEU A 10 3.85 9.53 10.49
CA LEU A 10 3.42 8.29 11.13
C LEU A 10 3.08 8.57 12.60
N THR A 11 1.80 8.62 12.89
CA THR A 11 1.25 8.76 14.24
C THR A 11 0.18 7.69 14.47
N PRO A 12 -0.08 7.24 15.71
CA PRO A 12 -1.18 6.31 15.99
C PRO A 12 -2.53 6.82 15.46
N GLN A 13 -2.80 8.13 15.61
CA GLN A 13 -4.01 8.75 15.12
C GLN A 13 -4.18 8.64 13.60
N PHE A 14 -3.09 8.77 12.83
CA PHE A 14 -3.12 8.55 11.38
C PHE A 14 -3.59 7.12 11.07
N CYS A 15 -3.08 6.11 11.78
CA CYS A 15 -3.47 4.72 11.58
C CYS A 15 -4.94 4.45 11.92
N PHE A 16 -5.47 5.07 12.98
CA PHE A 16 -6.88 4.95 13.35
C PHE A 16 -7.82 5.75 12.44
N THR A 17 -7.30 6.73 11.70
CA THR A 17 -8.06 7.45 10.68
C THR A 17 -8.09 6.63 9.38
N THR A 18 -9.00 5.66 9.31
CA THR A 18 -9.08 4.69 8.20
C THR A 18 -9.19 5.34 6.83
N VAL A 19 -9.83 6.50 6.74
CA VAL A 19 -9.95 7.29 5.49
C VAL A 19 -8.58 7.79 5.06
N ALA A 20 -7.83 8.43 5.95
CA ALA A 20 -6.49 8.97 5.65
C ALA A 20 -5.52 7.86 5.23
N LEU A 21 -5.54 6.72 5.93
CA LEU A 21 -4.71 5.56 5.59
C LEU A 21 -5.04 5.00 4.21
N ARG A 22 -6.33 4.78 3.91
CA ARG A 22 -6.78 4.29 2.60
C ARG A 22 -6.47 5.28 1.48
N ASP A 23 -6.69 6.57 1.70
CA ASP A 23 -6.40 7.60 0.70
C ASP A 23 -4.91 7.67 0.38
N PHE A 24 -4.04 7.61 1.40
CA PHE A 24 -2.60 7.54 1.16
C PHE A 24 -2.22 6.34 0.28
N ILE A 25 -2.70 5.15 0.62
CA ILE A 25 -2.40 3.93 -0.14
C ILE A 25 -2.95 4.02 -1.56
N ARG A 26 -4.21 4.47 -1.73
CA ARG A 26 -4.86 4.62 -3.03
C ARG A 26 -4.13 5.62 -3.93
N VAL A 27 -3.81 6.80 -3.40
CA VAL A 27 -3.10 7.83 -4.16
C VAL A 27 -1.71 7.36 -4.57
N SER A 28 -0.99 6.68 -3.67
CA SER A 28 0.34 6.13 -3.98
C SER A 28 0.28 5.03 -5.05
N ARG A 29 -0.73 4.14 -5.02
CA ARG A 29 -0.95 3.13 -6.07
C ARG A 29 -1.31 3.80 -7.39
N GLY A 30 -2.26 4.74 -7.38
CA GLY A 30 -2.70 5.47 -8.56
C GLY A 30 -1.57 6.20 -9.27
N ALA A 31 -0.65 6.80 -8.51
CA ALA A 31 0.46 7.55 -9.07
C ALA A 31 1.51 6.68 -9.78
N ILE A 32 1.73 5.44 -9.36
CA ILE A 32 2.81 4.59 -9.85
C ILE A 32 2.29 3.30 -10.50
N ASP A 33 1.49 2.51 -9.77
CA ASP A 33 1.11 1.17 -10.20
C ASP A 33 0.03 1.21 -11.28
N ASP A 34 -1.00 2.05 -11.13
CA ASP A 34 -2.09 2.17 -12.11
C ASP A 34 -1.62 2.88 -13.39
N THR A 35 -0.62 3.74 -13.29
CA THR A 35 -0.01 4.45 -14.43
C THR A 35 1.24 3.74 -14.98
N MET A 36 1.49 2.50 -14.58
CA MET A 36 2.73 1.78 -14.92
C MET A 36 3.00 1.70 -16.42
N VAL A 37 1.98 1.40 -17.23
CA VAL A 37 2.13 1.35 -18.69
C VAL A 37 2.54 2.71 -19.28
N GLN A 38 1.97 3.79 -18.73
CA GLN A 38 2.31 5.15 -19.15
C GLN A 38 3.75 5.51 -18.76
N ASN A 39 4.14 5.19 -17.53
CA ASN A 39 5.49 5.42 -17.03
C ASN A 39 6.53 4.66 -17.86
N LEU A 40 6.28 3.39 -18.17
CA LEU A 40 7.16 2.57 -19.01
C LEU A 40 7.22 3.08 -20.45
N ASN A 41 6.12 3.57 -21.01
CA ASN A 41 6.10 4.18 -22.34
C ASN A 41 6.91 5.47 -22.37
N ALA A 42 6.87 6.29 -21.32
CA ALA A 42 7.66 7.51 -21.21
C ALA A 42 9.17 7.24 -21.23
N LEU A 43 9.63 6.08 -20.70
CA LEU A 43 11.03 5.67 -20.73
C LEU A 43 11.53 5.31 -22.13
N VAL A 44 10.62 4.92 -23.03
CA VAL A 44 10.96 4.55 -24.43
C VAL A 44 11.01 5.77 -25.33
N THR A 45 10.22 6.81 -25.01
CA THR A 45 10.12 8.00 -25.84
C THR A 45 11.26 8.94 -25.49
N PRO A 46 12.17 9.26 -26.46
CA PRO A 46 13.22 10.24 -26.18
C PRO A 46 12.60 11.58 -25.79
N ALA A 47 13.12 12.20 -24.72
CA ALA A 47 12.64 13.50 -24.25
C ALA A 47 12.71 14.61 -25.31
N GLN A 48 13.53 14.41 -26.36
CA GLN A 48 13.74 15.35 -27.46
C GLN A 48 12.79 15.13 -28.66
N SER A 49 12.05 14.03 -28.72
CA SER A 49 11.05 13.85 -29.78
C SER A 49 9.73 14.47 -29.32
N GLY A 50 9.67 15.81 -29.37
CA GLY A 50 8.42 16.55 -29.20
C GLY A 50 7.39 16.14 -30.27
N PHE A 51 6.14 16.45 -30.02
CA PHE A 51 5.09 16.33 -31.03
C PHE A 51 5.45 17.21 -32.23
N ASP A 52 5.78 16.59 -33.36
CA ASP A 52 5.98 17.26 -34.64
C ASP A 52 4.68 17.15 -35.45
N PRO A 53 3.88 18.23 -35.56
CA PRO A 53 2.63 18.22 -36.31
C PRO A 53 2.84 18.09 -37.85
N ALA A 54 4.08 18.34 -38.32
CA ALA A 54 4.43 18.22 -39.76
C ALA A 54 4.95 16.80 -40.10
N SER A 55 5.16 15.94 -39.13
CA SER A 55 5.64 14.58 -39.34
C SER A 55 4.56 13.73 -40.00
N THR A 56 4.76 13.43 -41.26
CA THR A 56 3.95 12.46 -42.03
C THR A 56 4.42 11.02 -41.86
N SER A 57 5.29 10.74 -40.90
CA SER A 57 5.77 9.38 -40.63
C SER A 57 4.60 8.47 -40.28
N VAL A 58 4.36 7.47 -41.14
CA VAL A 58 3.37 6.43 -40.91
C VAL A 58 3.71 5.73 -39.60
N ARG A 59 2.84 5.82 -38.60
CA ARG A 59 2.94 4.99 -37.40
C ARG A 59 2.72 3.55 -37.80
N THR A 60 3.77 2.82 -38.01
CA THR A 60 3.69 1.35 -38.12
C THR A 60 3.10 0.84 -36.81
N PRO A 61 2.01 0.03 -36.87
CA PRO A 61 1.50 -0.62 -35.69
C PRO A 61 2.63 -1.43 -35.05
N ARG A 62 2.98 -1.12 -33.81
CA ARG A 62 4.04 -1.85 -33.12
C ARG A 62 3.49 -3.21 -32.70
N ALA A 63 3.96 -4.25 -33.35
CA ALA A 63 3.51 -5.64 -33.11
C ALA A 63 4.01 -6.22 -31.77
N SER A 64 4.96 -5.57 -31.10
CA SER A 64 5.48 -6.03 -29.80
C SER A 64 5.78 -4.85 -28.85
N PRO A 65 5.65 -5.02 -27.54
CA PRO A 65 6.06 -4.02 -26.58
C PRO A 65 7.57 -3.74 -26.77
N ARG A 66 7.92 -2.47 -26.98
CA ARG A 66 9.30 -2.09 -27.20
C ARG A 66 10.07 -2.25 -25.89
N GLN A 67 11.15 -3.02 -25.93
CA GLN A 67 12.06 -3.16 -24.80
C GLN A 67 12.67 -1.81 -24.43
N ILE A 68 12.86 -1.61 -23.14
CA ILE A 68 13.38 -0.37 -22.57
C ILE A 68 14.88 -0.58 -22.30
N ASP A 69 15.67 0.49 -22.48
CA ASP A 69 17.08 0.46 -22.15
C ASP A 69 17.30 0.00 -20.69
N PRO A 70 18.21 -0.97 -20.45
CA PRO A 70 18.44 -1.53 -19.11
C PRO A 70 18.80 -0.49 -18.04
N ARG A 71 19.53 0.56 -18.41
CA ARG A 71 19.90 1.63 -17.48
C ARG A 71 18.68 2.47 -17.07
N SER A 72 17.81 2.77 -18.03
CA SER A 72 16.57 3.49 -17.78
C SER A 72 15.61 2.67 -16.92
N CYS A 73 15.48 1.37 -17.19
CA CYS A 73 14.75 0.42 -16.36
C CYS A 73 15.27 0.37 -14.92
N GLN A 74 16.57 0.24 -14.75
CA GLN A 74 17.19 0.17 -13.44
C GLN A 74 16.97 1.47 -12.67
N SER A 75 17.19 2.62 -13.31
CA SER A 75 16.96 3.93 -12.71
C SER A 75 15.50 4.12 -12.28
N PHE A 76 14.53 3.67 -13.08
CA PHE A 76 13.11 3.72 -12.75
C PHE A 76 12.77 2.82 -11.55
N LYS A 77 13.23 1.58 -11.55
CA LYS A 77 13.02 0.65 -10.43
C LYS A 77 13.57 1.23 -9.13
N GLU A 78 14.80 1.73 -9.14
CA GLU A 78 15.50 2.19 -7.93
C GLU A 78 15.02 3.54 -7.40
N LYS A 79 14.63 4.46 -8.28
CA LYS A 79 14.29 5.84 -7.89
C LYS A 79 12.81 6.10 -7.73
N VAL A 80 11.96 5.29 -8.37
CA VAL A 80 10.52 5.53 -8.42
C VAL A 80 9.74 4.35 -7.84
N LEU A 81 9.90 3.16 -8.41
CA LEU A 81 9.07 2.01 -8.07
C LEU A 81 9.33 1.51 -6.65
N PHE A 82 10.55 1.10 -6.35
CA PHE A 82 10.90 0.53 -5.04
C PHE A 82 10.74 1.51 -3.88
N PRO A 83 11.12 2.79 -3.99
CA PRO A 83 10.84 3.77 -2.93
C PRO A 83 9.35 3.95 -2.64
N SER A 84 8.50 3.93 -3.67
CA SER A 84 7.04 4.00 -3.50
C SER A 84 6.51 2.75 -2.77
N TRP A 85 6.92 1.56 -3.19
CA TRP A 85 6.55 0.31 -2.52
C TRP A 85 7.06 0.25 -1.07
N GLN A 86 8.28 0.74 -0.83
CA GLN A 86 8.85 0.83 0.51
C GLN A 86 8.04 1.76 1.40
N SER A 87 7.68 2.94 0.91
CA SER A 87 6.86 3.90 1.65
C SER A 87 5.53 3.30 2.11
N ARG A 88 4.84 2.58 1.23
CA ARG A 88 3.59 1.88 1.59
C ARG A 88 3.84 0.74 2.59
N SER A 89 4.94 -0.01 2.42
CA SER A 89 5.33 -1.07 3.38
C SER A 89 5.60 -0.50 4.76
N ASP A 90 6.29 0.64 4.85
CA ASP A 90 6.62 1.29 6.12
C ASP A 90 5.35 1.75 6.84
N VAL A 91 4.41 2.37 6.12
CA VAL A 91 3.10 2.78 6.67
C VAL A 91 2.31 1.57 7.17
N LEU A 92 2.17 0.53 6.36
CA LEU A 92 1.43 -0.69 6.75
C LEU A 92 2.09 -1.41 7.94
N THR A 93 3.42 -1.39 8.03
CA THR A 93 4.15 -2.02 9.13
C THR A 93 4.02 -1.21 10.42
N TYR A 94 4.14 0.11 10.33
CA TYR A 94 3.92 0.99 11.49
C TYR A 94 2.50 0.86 12.02
N CYS A 95 1.48 0.91 11.16
CA CYS A 95 0.09 0.77 11.59
C CYS A 95 -0.21 -0.64 12.14
N ALA A 96 0.48 -1.69 11.65
CA ALA A 96 0.37 -3.03 12.25
C ALA A 96 0.95 -3.07 13.68
N TYR A 97 2.05 -2.38 13.91
CA TYR A 97 2.58 -2.22 15.26
C TYR A 97 1.58 -1.49 16.17
N VAL A 98 0.97 -0.40 15.70
CA VAL A 98 -0.08 0.32 16.45
C VAL A 98 -1.29 -0.58 16.74
N ALA A 99 -1.71 -1.40 15.79
CA ALA A 99 -2.84 -2.33 15.96
C ALA A 99 -2.57 -3.45 16.99
N THR A 100 -1.30 -3.80 17.22
CA THR A 100 -0.90 -4.82 18.21
C THR A 100 -0.50 -4.23 19.55
N SER A 101 -0.36 -2.91 19.64
CA SER A 101 -0.01 -2.20 20.88
C SER A 101 -1.24 -1.93 21.74
N PRO A 102 -1.09 -1.85 23.07
CA PRO A 102 -2.15 -1.39 23.95
C PRO A 102 -2.61 0.01 23.54
N ASP A 103 -3.91 0.25 23.58
CA ASP A 103 -4.52 1.52 23.20
C ASP A 103 -5.25 2.14 24.42
N PRO A 104 -4.52 2.88 25.27
CA PRO A 104 -5.10 3.50 26.47
C PRO A 104 -6.05 4.65 26.12
N ASP A 105 -5.88 5.25 24.93
CA ASP A 105 -6.67 6.41 24.48
C ASP A 105 -7.91 6.01 23.66
N ASP A 106 -8.35 4.73 23.74
CA ASP A 106 -9.54 4.29 23.04
C ASP A 106 -10.80 4.94 23.63
N PRO A 107 -11.49 5.82 22.88
CA PRO A 107 -12.66 6.56 23.38
C PRO A 107 -13.86 5.66 23.67
N GLU A 108 -13.90 4.44 23.13
CA GLU A 108 -15.02 3.52 23.31
C GLU A 108 -14.81 2.49 24.43
N ILE A 109 -13.69 2.53 25.16
CA ILE A 109 -13.36 1.52 26.17
C ILE A 109 -14.43 1.44 27.28
N GLY A 110 -14.90 2.58 27.77
CA GLY A 110 -15.94 2.66 28.78
C GLY A 110 -17.29 2.18 28.28
N LEU A 111 -17.65 2.52 27.05
CA LEU A 111 -18.89 2.08 26.41
C LEU A 111 -18.91 0.56 26.22
N ARG A 112 -17.82 -0.05 25.76
CA ARG A 112 -17.70 -1.50 25.61
C ARG A 112 -17.75 -2.23 26.95
N ALA A 113 -17.12 -1.69 27.98
CA ALA A 113 -17.18 -2.26 29.32
C ALA A 113 -18.62 -2.26 29.86
N ALA A 114 -19.32 -1.13 29.76
CA ALA A 114 -20.71 -1.00 30.19
C ALA A 114 -21.67 -1.91 29.39
N GLU A 115 -21.43 -2.05 28.10
CA GLU A 115 -22.21 -2.92 27.22
C GLU A 115 -22.00 -4.40 27.56
N THR A 116 -20.75 -4.79 27.84
CA THR A 116 -20.40 -6.16 28.29
C THR A 116 -21.08 -6.50 29.60
N GLU A 117 -21.08 -5.56 30.58
CA GLU A 117 -21.72 -5.76 31.88
C GLU A 117 -23.25 -5.92 31.75
N ARG A 118 -23.89 -5.05 30.97
CA ARG A 118 -25.34 -5.17 30.68
C ARG A 118 -25.70 -6.51 30.06
N ASN A 119 -24.83 -7.06 29.20
CA ASN A 119 -25.09 -8.34 28.57
C ASN A 119 -24.86 -9.53 29.52
N ARG A 120 -23.97 -9.40 30.51
CA ARG A 120 -23.81 -10.41 31.57
C ARG A 120 -25.04 -10.49 32.47
N GLU A 121 -25.66 -9.33 32.75
CA GLU A 121 -26.88 -9.26 33.58
C GLU A 121 -28.14 -9.72 32.84
N LYS A 122 -28.10 -9.82 31.52
CA LYS A 122 -29.23 -10.16 30.70
C LYS A 122 -29.55 -11.67 30.78
N VAL A 123 -30.64 -12.00 31.46
CA VAL A 123 -31.16 -13.38 31.44
C VAL A 123 -31.84 -13.60 30.12
N VAL A 124 -31.30 -14.47 29.28
CA VAL A 124 -31.83 -14.81 27.97
C VAL A 124 -32.57 -16.15 28.07
N ASP A 125 -33.87 -16.14 27.79
CA ASP A 125 -34.65 -17.38 27.61
C ASP A 125 -34.62 -17.80 26.13
N GLU A 126 -33.72 -18.73 25.79
CA GLU A 126 -33.56 -19.23 24.42
C GLU A 126 -34.82 -19.87 23.82
N ARG A 127 -35.79 -20.25 24.68
CA ARG A 127 -37.06 -20.83 24.23
C ARG A 127 -38.03 -19.79 23.68
N LEU A 128 -37.97 -18.56 24.23
CA LEU A 128 -38.90 -17.48 23.86
C LEU A 128 -38.33 -16.64 22.72
N ASP A 129 -37.02 -16.42 22.70
CA ASP A 129 -36.36 -15.67 21.65
C ASP A 129 -34.94 -16.21 21.34
N PRO A 130 -34.85 -17.12 20.36
CA PRO A 130 -33.55 -17.72 19.98
C PRO A 130 -32.57 -16.70 19.35
N TYR A 131 -33.02 -15.49 19.06
CA TYR A 131 -32.18 -14.44 18.47
C TYR A 131 -31.72 -13.38 19.47
N SER A 132 -32.41 -13.21 20.61
CA SER A 132 -32.04 -12.18 21.62
C SER A 132 -30.77 -12.49 22.37
N GLY A 133 -30.31 -13.74 22.38
CA GLY A 133 -29.08 -14.18 23.02
C GLY A 133 -27.79 -13.86 22.24
N ARG A 134 -27.91 -13.42 20.99
CA ARG A 134 -26.75 -13.13 20.15
C ARG A 134 -26.22 -11.74 20.47
N TYR A 135 -25.25 -11.69 21.38
CA TYR A 135 -24.48 -10.49 21.64
C TYR A 135 -23.26 -10.46 20.73
N PHE A 136 -23.15 -9.42 19.93
CA PHE A 136 -21.95 -9.13 19.16
C PHE A 136 -21.22 -7.95 19.82
N PRO A 137 -20.15 -8.24 20.59
CA PRO A 137 -19.40 -7.17 21.25
C PRO A 137 -18.81 -6.24 20.19
N ARG A 138 -18.82 -4.94 20.48
CA ARG A 138 -18.14 -3.96 19.62
C ARG A 138 -16.65 -4.24 19.61
N GLU A 139 -16.12 -4.47 18.43
CA GLU A 139 -14.69 -4.69 18.25
C GLU A 139 -13.90 -3.43 18.63
N PRO A 140 -12.76 -3.58 19.34
CA PRO A 140 -11.82 -2.50 19.56
C PRO A 140 -11.37 -1.85 18.25
N ARG A 141 -11.04 -0.56 18.28
CA ARG A 141 -10.53 0.11 17.07
C ARG A 141 -9.23 -0.51 16.55
N THR A 142 -8.45 -1.14 17.43
CA THR A 142 -7.24 -1.90 17.08
C THR A 142 -7.55 -3.14 16.25
N GLU A 143 -8.61 -3.89 16.57
CA GLU A 143 -9.04 -5.06 15.77
C GLU A 143 -9.56 -4.63 14.39
N ARG A 144 -10.37 -3.59 14.34
CA ARG A 144 -10.83 -2.99 13.07
C ARG A 144 -9.66 -2.55 12.20
N LEU A 145 -8.64 -1.93 12.81
CA LEU A 145 -7.41 -1.57 12.12
C LEU A 145 -6.65 -2.80 11.64
N ALA A 146 -6.50 -3.83 12.47
CA ALA A 146 -5.82 -5.06 12.09
C ALA A 146 -6.50 -5.77 10.91
N LEU A 147 -7.83 -5.78 10.87
CA LEU A 147 -8.59 -6.34 9.76
C LEU A 147 -8.36 -5.53 8.47
N LEU A 148 -8.43 -4.21 8.54
CA LEU A 148 -8.14 -3.33 7.42
C LEU A 148 -6.73 -3.56 6.87
N LEU A 149 -5.72 -3.65 7.73
CA LEU A 149 -4.34 -3.85 7.33
C LEU A 149 -4.11 -5.21 6.66
N ARG A 150 -4.81 -6.26 7.09
CA ARG A 150 -4.76 -7.57 6.40
C ARG A 150 -5.30 -7.46 4.98
N GLN A 151 -6.43 -6.77 4.80
CA GLN A 151 -7.00 -6.53 3.48
C GLN A 151 -6.05 -5.72 2.59
N GLU A 152 -5.52 -4.61 3.11
CA GLU A 152 -4.62 -3.74 2.34
C GLU A 152 -3.31 -4.44 1.97
N ARG A 153 -2.76 -5.30 2.83
CA ARG A 153 -1.58 -6.12 2.49
C ARG A 153 -1.87 -7.13 1.40
N SER A 154 -3.03 -7.77 1.44
CA SER A 154 -3.44 -8.71 0.38
C SER A 154 -3.56 -8.00 -0.96
N VAL A 155 -4.22 -6.84 -1.00
CA VAL A 155 -4.33 -6.01 -2.21
C VAL A 155 -2.96 -5.55 -2.67
N GLU A 156 -2.07 -5.13 -1.76
CA GLU A 156 -0.71 -4.68 -2.09
C GLU A 156 0.09 -5.78 -2.79
N ASN A 157 -0.01 -7.02 -2.33
CA ASN A 157 0.66 -8.16 -2.96
C ASN A 157 0.17 -8.38 -4.40
N ILE A 158 -1.14 -8.30 -4.63
CA ILE A 158 -1.73 -8.44 -5.96
C ILE A 158 -1.27 -7.31 -6.89
N VAL A 159 -1.32 -6.07 -6.40
CA VAL A 159 -0.91 -4.88 -7.16
C VAL A 159 0.56 -4.99 -7.54
N ARG A 160 1.45 -5.33 -6.59
CA ARG A 160 2.88 -5.49 -6.85
C ARG A 160 3.17 -6.60 -7.86
N ALA A 161 2.52 -7.75 -7.71
CA ALA A 161 2.70 -8.85 -8.66
C ALA A 161 2.30 -8.45 -10.09
N ARG A 162 1.16 -7.75 -10.25
CA ARG A 162 0.71 -7.22 -11.54
C ARG A 162 1.69 -6.19 -12.11
N THR A 163 2.07 -5.21 -11.31
CA THR A 163 3.01 -4.15 -11.71
C THR A 163 4.35 -4.74 -12.12
N TRP A 164 4.85 -5.70 -11.35
CA TRP A 164 6.11 -6.37 -11.63
C TRP A 164 6.06 -7.19 -12.91
N GLY A 165 4.93 -7.84 -13.21
CA GLY A 165 4.70 -8.52 -14.47
C GLY A 165 4.90 -7.59 -15.68
N LEU A 166 4.33 -6.36 -15.62
CA LEU A 166 4.50 -5.36 -16.67
C LEU A 166 5.97 -4.87 -16.79
N VAL A 167 6.66 -4.71 -15.66
CA VAL A 167 8.08 -4.34 -15.64
C VAL A 167 8.93 -5.44 -16.26
N ARG A 168 8.70 -6.71 -15.91
CA ARG A 168 9.44 -7.85 -16.46
C ARG A 168 9.26 -8.02 -17.96
N GLU A 169 8.06 -7.76 -18.46
CA GLU A 169 7.76 -7.82 -19.89
C GLU A 169 8.54 -6.79 -20.71
N ARG A 170 8.80 -5.62 -20.14
CA ARG A 170 9.39 -4.47 -20.84
C ARG A 170 10.86 -4.23 -20.50
N CYS A 171 11.31 -4.69 -19.35
CA CYS A 171 12.67 -4.56 -18.85
C CYS A 171 13.34 -5.93 -18.76
N ASP A 172 14.29 -6.19 -19.63
CA ASP A 172 15.00 -7.47 -19.64
C ASP A 172 15.66 -7.83 -18.31
N GLY A 173 15.59 -9.12 -17.94
CA GLY A 173 16.48 -9.70 -16.95
C GLY A 173 16.08 -9.52 -15.49
N SER A 174 14.79 -9.40 -15.18
CA SER A 174 14.30 -9.48 -13.81
C SER A 174 13.61 -10.83 -13.56
N PRO A 175 14.38 -11.89 -13.24
CA PRO A 175 13.82 -13.23 -13.02
C PRO A 175 13.07 -13.35 -11.69
N ASP A 176 13.36 -12.47 -10.73
CA ASP A 176 12.85 -12.55 -9.38
C ASP A 176 11.35 -12.21 -9.28
N GLU A 177 10.73 -12.64 -8.21
CA GLU A 177 9.40 -12.16 -7.82
C GLU A 177 9.48 -10.72 -7.31
N ALA A 178 8.33 -10.02 -7.29
CA ALA A 178 8.25 -8.62 -6.89
C ALA A 178 8.84 -8.36 -5.49
N GLU A 179 8.55 -9.24 -4.54
CA GLU A 179 9.01 -9.09 -3.17
C GLU A 179 10.51 -9.40 -3.02
N GLU A 180 11.03 -10.39 -3.75
CA GLU A 180 12.46 -10.68 -3.80
C GLU A 180 13.26 -9.52 -4.38
N ALA A 181 12.77 -8.93 -5.47
CA ALA A 181 13.39 -7.77 -6.10
C ALA A 181 13.41 -6.56 -5.14
N LEU A 182 12.31 -6.33 -4.42
CA LEU A 182 12.23 -5.28 -3.42
C LEU A 182 13.18 -5.53 -2.24
N ASN A 183 13.28 -6.77 -1.77
CA ASN A 183 14.17 -7.13 -0.66
C ASN A 183 15.65 -6.98 -1.06
N LYS A 184 16.04 -7.42 -2.26
CA LYS A 184 17.39 -7.17 -2.79
C LYS A 184 17.72 -5.68 -2.85
N TRP A 185 16.76 -4.86 -3.27
CA TRP A 185 16.95 -3.41 -3.27
C TRP A 185 17.08 -2.84 -1.85
N ARG A 186 16.28 -3.31 -0.89
CA ARG A 186 16.40 -2.93 0.54
C ARG A 186 17.78 -3.23 1.08
N ASP A 187 18.27 -4.44 0.82
CA ASP A 187 19.59 -4.90 1.28
C ASP A 187 20.72 -4.05 0.68
N SER A 188 20.61 -3.69 -0.60
CA SER A 188 21.57 -2.81 -1.28
C SER A 188 21.62 -1.39 -0.71
N LYS A 189 20.53 -0.92 -0.10
CA LYS A 189 20.43 0.42 0.54
C LYS A 189 20.77 0.41 2.02
N GLY A 190 21.26 -0.71 2.56
CA GLY A 190 21.65 -0.83 3.97
C GLY A 190 20.53 -1.32 4.90
N GLY A 191 19.52 -1.99 4.38
CA GLY A 191 18.61 -2.91 5.09
C GLY A 191 17.74 -2.35 6.22
N ARG A 192 17.75 -1.05 6.51
CA ARG A 192 16.94 -0.51 7.60
C ARG A 192 15.69 0.20 7.06
N SER A 193 14.52 -0.36 7.36
CA SER A 193 13.30 0.43 7.25
C SER A 193 13.42 1.65 8.18
N ARG A 194 12.99 2.81 7.69
CA ARG A 194 13.12 4.10 8.37
C ARG A 194 12.58 4.10 9.81
N TRP A 195 11.65 3.22 10.11
CA TRP A 195 11.03 3.18 11.43
C TRP A 195 11.75 2.25 12.43
N GLN A 196 12.62 1.33 11.98
CA GLN A 196 13.48 0.53 12.86
C GLN A 196 14.56 1.37 13.56
N SER A 197 14.90 2.54 13.02
CA SER A 197 15.82 3.49 13.63
C SER A 197 15.17 4.46 14.62
N MET A 198 13.85 4.34 14.86
CA MET A 198 13.11 5.19 15.80
C MET A 198 12.74 4.48 17.12
N LYS A 199 13.30 3.30 17.39
CA LYS A 199 13.16 2.60 18.68
C LYS A 199 14.16 3.06 19.69
#